data_1b09b78c69b2c9bc486b7fc636014eb7
#
_entry.id   1b09b78c69b2c9bc486b7fc636014eb7
#
_cell.length_a   1.000
_cell.length_b   1.000
_cell.length_c   1.000
_cell.angle_alpha   90.00
_cell.angle_beta   90.00
_cell.angle_gamma   90.00
#
_symmetry.space_group_name_H-M   'P 1'
#
loop_
_entity.id
_entity.type
_entity.pdbx_description
1 polymer ?
#
loop_
_entity_poly.entity_id
_entity_poly.type
_entity_poly.pdbx_seq_one_letter_code
_entity_poly.pdbx_strand_id
1 'polypeptide(L)'
;MKDHKRNIAIFDTFKTRNKKFTGEAVRQRGIIAHLAIEQSPELRTRTSIAHAIAKKHGILWQNIYSGIFRDLDEVLIPSGVVKEGGRLPLRRGPKALQLEGVPFYELTETGLLVASSIEEIGDNRMKMLERYITSIPSVAQSDNIMREGILLLIRMAPSFASKIISEYIYAYSTGLIDKITPLDSKKLQSVISKQIMMERELIEAIIGLQPDQKELVRSFFKVIS
;
A
#
# COMPACT_ATOMS: atom_id res chain seq x y z
N MET A 1 17.21 -21.43 -14.39
CA MET A 1 16.93 -20.95 -13.02
C MET A 1 15.73 -20.03 -13.10
N LYS A 2 14.59 -20.40 -12.54
CA LYS A 2 13.46 -19.47 -12.43
C LYS A 2 13.84 -18.45 -11.37
N ASP A 3 14.05 -17.19 -11.78
CA ASP A 3 14.15 -16.07 -10.85
C ASP A 3 12.86 -16.06 -10.04
N HIS A 4 12.94 -16.53 -8.81
CA HIS A 4 11.88 -16.34 -7.83
C HIS A 4 11.87 -14.86 -7.45
N LYS A 5 11.17 -14.07 -8.27
CA LYS A 5 10.87 -12.68 -7.94
C LYS A 5 10.12 -12.73 -6.60
N ARG A 6 10.77 -12.29 -5.52
CA ARG A 6 10.12 -12.21 -4.21
C ARG A 6 9.00 -11.20 -4.30
N ASN A 7 7.79 -11.64 -4.04
CA ASN A 7 6.64 -10.75 -3.96
C ASN A 7 6.68 -9.95 -2.65
N ILE A 8 6.00 -8.82 -2.62
CA ILE A 8 5.85 -8.05 -1.37
C ILE A 8 5.10 -8.87 -0.32
N ALA A 9 5.60 -8.85 0.91
CA ALA A 9 5.08 -9.67 2.02
C ALA A 9 4.15 -8.91 2.99
N ILE A 10 3.69 -7.72 2.62
CA ILE A 10 2.96 -6.80 3.53
C ILE A 10 1.68 -7.38 4.14
N PHE A 11 1.13 -8.46 3.58
CA PHE A 11 -0.05 -9.16 4.09
C PHE A 11 0.29 -10.50 4.77
N ASP A 12 1.57 -10.89 4.80
CA ASP A 12 1.96 -12.19 5.31
C ASP A 12 1.77 -12.27 6.82
N THR A 13 1.03 -13.29 7.24
CA THR A 13 0.73 -13.55 8.64
C THR A 13 1.21 -14.96 9.03
N PHE A 14 1.53 -15.14 10.30
CA PHE A 14 1.73 -16.49 10.83
C PHE A 14 0.42 -17.28 10.76
N LYS A 15 0.52 -18.59 10.45
CA LYS A 15 -0.62 -19.53 10.46
C LYS A 15 -1.09 -19.85 11.88
N THR A 16 -1.09 -18.87 12.76
CA THR A 16 -1.50 -18.99 14.16
C THR A 16 -2.88 -18.36 14.34
N ARG A 17 -3.56 -18.74 15.43
CA ARG A 17 -4.92 -18.25 15.75
C ARG A 17 -5.03 -16.72 15.78
N ASN A 18 -3.94 -16.02 16.08
CA ASN A 18 -3.92 -14.55 16.24
C ASN A 18 -3.57 -13.79 14.95
N LYS A 19 -3.34 -14.47 13.83
CA LYS A 19 -3.03 -13.84 12.51
C LYS A 19 -2.02 -12.66 12.58
N LYS A 20 -1.03 -12.76 13.48
CA LYS A 20 0.01 -11.72 13.58
C LYS A 20 0.85 -11.69 12.32
N PHE A 21 1.23 -10.49 11.89
CA PHE A 21 2.14 -10.31 10.77
C PHE A 21 3.48 -10.99 11.00
N THR A 22 4.07 -11.53 9.94
CA THR A 22 5.45 -12.06 9.96
C THR A 22 6.44 -10.91 10.20
N GLY A 23 7.64 -11.23 10.65
CA GLY A 23 8.69 -10.21 10.84
C GLY A 23 9.05 -9.49 9.54
N GLU A 24 8.94 -10.16 8.38
CA GLU A 24 9.12 -9.57 7.06
C GLU A 24 7.99 -8.59 6.73
N ALA A 25 6.74 -8.99 6.93
CA ALA A 25 5.59 -8.12 6.75
C ALA A 25 5.70 -6.86 7.62
N VAL A 26 6.03 -7.00 8.90
CA VAL A 26 6.20 -5.88 9.84
C VAL A 26 7.28 -4.91 9.33
N ARG A 27 8.43 -5.40 8.86
CA ARG A 27 9.50 -4.54 8.34
C ARG A 27 9.10 -3.84 7.05
N GLN A 28 8.55 -4.57 6.06
CA GLN A 28 8.13 -3.97 4.78
C GLN A 28 7.03 -2.92 4.97
N ARG A 29 6.00 -3.21 5.78
CA ARG A 29 4.98 -2.23 6.19
C ARG A 29 5.60 -1.03 6.88
N GLY A 30 6.55 -1.26 7.79
CA GLY A 30 7.27 -0.19 8.50
C GLY A 30 8.09 0.70 7.57
N ILE A 31 8.81 0.14 6.60
CA ILE A 31 9.57 0.88 5.58
C ILE A 31 8.62 1.77 4.77
N ILE A 32 7.57 1.18 4.21
CA ILE A 32 6.62 1.89 3.36
C ILE A 32 5.90 2.99 4.14
N ALA A 33 5.43 2.69 5.36
CA ALA A 33 4.75 3.66 6.21
C ALA A 33 5.67 4.83 6.62
N HIS A 34 6.94 4.56 6.90
CA HIS A 34 7.91 5.60 7.22
C HIS A 34 8.16 6.52 6.02
N LEU A 35 8.42 5.94 4.84
CA LEU A 35 8.64 6.70 3.60
C LEU A 35 7.40 7.47 3.13
N ALA A 36 6.22 7.01 3.50
CA ALA A 36 4.95 7.66 3.19
C ALA A 36 4.74 8.96 3.98
N ILE A 37 5.26 9.04 5.19
CA ILE A 37 5.01 10.15 6.11
C ILE A 37 6.21 11.12 6.16
N GLU A 38 7.41 10.55 6.17
CA GLU A 38 8.65 11.32 6.29
C GLU A 38 8.96 12.08 4.98
N GLN A 39 9.37 13.35 5.13
CA GLN A 39 9.70 14.22 3.99
C GLN A 39 11.21 14.54 3.91
N SER A 40 11.93 14.49 5.04
CA SER A 40 13.34 14.85 5.10
C SER A 40 14.23 13.74 4.53
N PRO A 41 15.06 14.01 3.52
CA PRO A 41 15.97 13.02 2.93
C PRO A 41 16.87 12.35 3.97
N GLU A 42 17.34 13.09 4.98
CA GLU A 42 18.19 12.60 6.06
C GLU A 42 17.53 11.49 6.89
N LEU A 43 16.20 11.56 7.02
CA LEU A 43 15.39 10.58 7.75
C LEU A 43 14.93 9.40 6.87
N ARG A 44 15.19 9.45 5.56
CA ARG A 44 14.84 8.40 4.61
C ARG A 44 16.02 7.48 4.23
N THR A 45 17.13 7.56 4.96
CA THR A 45 18.26 6.62 4.79
C THR A 45 17.95 5.27 5.43
N ARG A 46 18.65 4.21 5.02
CA ARG A 46 18.47 2.85 5.60
C ARG A 46 18.61 2.84 7.12
N THR A 47 19.59 3.55 7.63
CA THR A 47 19.84 3.64 9.07
C THR A 47 18.70 4.35 9.78
N SER A 48 18.25 5.49 9.25
CA SER A 48 17.14 6.25 9.84
C SER A 48 15.83 5.46 9.83
N ILE A 49 15.54 4.76 8.72
CA ILE A 49 14.39 3.85 8.61
C ILE A 49 14.48 2.75 9.68
N ALA A 50 15.65 2.11 9.84
CA ALA A 50 15.86 1.07 10.83
C ALA A 50 15.62 1.58 12.26
N HIS A 51 16.14 2.75 12.59
CA HIS A 51 15.91 3.39 13.89
C HIS A 51 14.42 3.71 14.13
N ALA A 52 13.73 4.24 13.14
CA ALA A 52 12.31 4.58 13.25
C ALA A 52 11.44 3.34 13.52
N ILE A 53 11.66 2.27 12.74
CA ILE A 53 10.93 1.01 12.91
C ILE A 53 11.26 0.37 14.26
N ALA A 54 12.54 0.30 14.64
CA ALA A 54 12.98 -0.27 15.89
C ALA A 54 12.36 0.44 17.09
N LYS A 55 12.33 1.78 17.08
CA LYS A 55 11.71 2.62 18.10
C LYS A 55 10.21 2.32 18.24
N LYS A 56 9.50 2.20 17.12
CA LYS A 56 8.05 1.90 17.10
C LYS A 56 7.72 0.55 17.75
N HIS A 57 8.60 -0.44 17.59
CA HIS A 57 8.38 -1.80 18.08
C HIS A 57 9.14 -2.14 19.37
N GLY A 58 9.86 -1.18 19.96
CA GLY A 58 10.61 -1.40 21.22
C GLY A 58 11.76 -2.40 21.11
N ILE A 59 12.41 -2.51 19.94
CA ILE A 59 13.50 -3.45 19.66
C ILE A 59 14.79 -2.70 19.32
N LEU A 60 15.93 -3.39 19.45
CA LEU A 60 17.20 -2.81 19.04
C LEU A 60 17.30 -2.74 17.52
N TRP A 61 17.69 -1.59 16.99
CA TRP A 61 17.76 -1.37 15.54
C TRP A 61 18.74 -2.29 14.83
N GLN A 62 19.81 -2.71 15.48
CA GLN A 62 20.78 -3.68 14.97
C GLN A 62 20.13 -5.02 14.59
N ASN A 63 19.10 -5.42 15.35
CA ASN A 63 18.42 -6.70 15.13
C ASN A 63 17.59 -6.74 13.84
N ILE A 64 17.20 -5.58 13.31
CA ILE A 64 16.38 -5.49 12.09
C ILE A 64 17.13 -4.91 10.90
N TYR A 65 18.32 -4.34 11.12
CA TYR A 65 19.08 -3.59 10.13
C TYR A 65 19.35 -4.40 8.84
N SER A 66 19.90 -5.62 9.01
CA SER A 66 20.15 -6.52 7.87
C SER A 66 18.87 -6.92 7.13
N GLY A 67 17.77 -7.10 7.88
CA GLY A 67 16.46 -7.38 7.29
C GLY A 67 15.94 -6.20 6.46
N ILE A 68 16.13 -4.97 6.91
CA ILE A 68 15.74 -3.76 6.16
C ILE A 68 16.53 -3.62 4.87
N PHE A 69 17.84 -3.90 4.90
CA PHE A 69 18.67 -3.94 3.68
C PHE A 69 18.10 -4.93 2.67
N ARG A 70 17.88 -6.17 3.12
CA ARG A 70 17.34 -7.22 2.27
C ARG A 70 15.97 -6.85 1.72
N ASP A 71 15.06 -6.35 2.56
CA ASP A 71 13.72 -5.98 2.14
C ASP A 71 13.72 -4.83 1.12
N LEU A 72 14.63 -3.85 1.25
CA LEU A 72 14.81 -2.78 0.26
C LEU A 72 15.42 -3.32 -1.04
N ASP A 73 16.56 -4.00 -0.98
CA ASP A 73 17.36 -4.35 -2.17
C ASP A 73 16.78 -5.54 -2.95
N GLU A 74 16.20 -6.54 -2.26
CA GLU A 74 15.72 -7.76 -2.89
C GLU A 74 14.21 -7.76 -3.18
N VAL A 75 13.43 -6.86 -2.53
CA VAL A 75 11.97 -6.86 -2.66
C VAL A 75 11.42 -5.50 -3.10
N LEU A 76 11.56 -4.45 -2.30
CA LEU A 76 10.83 -3.20 -2.50
C LEU A 76 11.35 -2.37 -3.69
N ILE A 77 12.66 -2.36 -3.93
CA ILE A 77 13.24 -1.70 -5.11
C ILE A 77 12.96 -2.52 -6.38
N PRO A 78 13.23 -3.84 -6.43
CA PRO A 78 12.94 -4.65 -7.61
C PRO A 78 11.46 -4.73 -7.97
N SER A 79 10.54 -4.65 -6.99
CA SER A 79 9.10 -4.59 -7.25
C SER A 79 8.62 -3.21 -7.73
N GLY A 80 9.49 -2.21 -7.72
CA GLY A 80 9.17 -0.84 -8.08
C GLY A 80 8.33 -0.08 -7.05
N VAL A 81 8.23 -0.57 -5.81
CA VAL A 81 7.53 0.11 -4.70
C VAL A 81 8.36 1.28 -4.16
N VAL A 82 9.66 1.06 -4.05
CA VAL A 82 10.63 2.05 -3.54
C VAL A 82 11.67 2.32 -4.62
N LYS A 83 12.21 3.53 -4.66
CA LYS A 83 13.36 3.91 -5.46
C LYS A 83 14.38 4.67 -4.62
N GLU A 84 15.63 4.71 -5.08
CA GLU A 84 16.61 5.67 -4.58
C GLU A 84 16.18 7.08 -5.05
N GLY A 85 15.99 8.00 -4.09
CA GLY A 85 15.60 9.39 -4.36
C GLY A 85 16.79 10.30 -4.62
N GLY A 86 17.99 9.85 -4.25
CA GLY A 86 19.25 10.57 -4.39
C GLY A 86 20.23 10.18 -3.30
N ARG A 87 21.31 10.97 -3.17
CA ARG A 87 22.37 10.72 -2.19
C ARG A 87 22.69 11.95 -1.36
N LEU A 88 22.85 11.74 -0.08
CA LEU A 88 23.29 12.77 0.87
C LEU A 88 24.82 12.77 0.95
N PRO A 89 25.48 13.94 1.05
CA PRO A 89 26.93 14.01 1.16
C PRO A 89 27.39 13.39 2.51
N LEU A 90 28.45 12.56 2.45
CA LEU A 90 29.04 11.95 3.65
C LEU A 90 29.76 12.96 4.55
N ARG A 91 30.29 14.03 3.96
CA ARG A 91 31.05 15.08 4.67
C ARG A 91 30.70 16.44 4.10
N ARG A 92 30.86 17.47 4.91
CA ARG A 92 30.78 18.87 4.45
C ARG A 92 32.15 19.31 3.93
N GLY A 93 32.20 20.07 2.86
CA GLY A 93 33.41 20.65 2.28
C GLY A 93 33.74 20.16 0.88
N PRO A 94 34.85 20.70 0.24
CA PRO A 94 35.14 20.46 -1.16
C PRO A 94 35.36 18.97 -1.55
N LYS A 95 35.83 18.14 -0.63
CA LYS A 95 36.01 16.70 -0.83
C LYS A 95 34.71 15.89 -0.76
N ALA A 96 33.59 16.48 -0.33
CA ALA A 96 32.30 15.82 -0.25
C ALA A 96 31.77 15.39 -1.63
N LEU A 97 32.12 16.13 -2.67
CA LEU A 97 31.72 15.85 -4.05
C LEU A 97 32.44 14.65 -4.67
N GLN A 98 33.54 14.17 -4.04
CA GLN A 98 34.34 13.04 -4.55
C GLN A 98 33.97 11.68 -3.92
N LEU A 99 33.11 11.67 -2.94
CA LEU A 99 32.70 10.45 -2.23
C LEU A 99 31.26 10.11 -2.58
N GLU A 100 30.99 8.83 -2.82
CA GLU A 100 29.62 8.34 -2.90
C GLU A 100 28.88 8.68 -1.61
N GLY A 101 27.76 9.43 -1.76
CA GLY A 101 26.93 9.82 -0.63
C GLY A 101 26.10 8.66 -0.07
N VAL A 102 25.42 8.91 1.04
CA VAL A 102 24.47 7.96 1.63
C VAL A 102 23.17 8.01 0.85
N PRO A 103 22.68 6.88 0.27
CA PRO A 103 21.42 6.86 -0.45
C PRO A 103 20.25 7.11 0.49
N PHE A 104 19.27 7.89 0.02
CA PHE A 104 17.96 8.01 0.63
C PHE A 104 16.89 7.49 -0.33
N TYR A 105 15.74 7.10 0.22
CA TYR A 105 14.72 6.36 -0.49
C TYR A 105 13.40 7.10 -0.55
N GLU A 106 12.62 6.82 -1.60
CA GLU A 106 11.31 7.42 -1.84
C GLU A 106 10.32 6.38 -2.33
N LEU A 107 9.05 6.59 -2.04
CA LEU A 107 7.98 5.83 -2.68
C LEU A 107 7.86 6.25 -4.15
N THR A 108 7.64 5.27 -5.01
CA THR A 108 7.22 5.47 -6.40
C THR A 108 5.70 5.66 -6.47
N GLU A 109 5.14 5.82 -7.67
CA GLU A 109 3.68 5.74 -7.86
C GLU A 109 3.12 4.38 -7.43
N THR A 110 3.82 3.28 -7.76
CA THR A 110 3.49 1.94 -7.26
C THR A 110 3.53 1.90 -5.73
N GLY A 111 4.53 2.56 -5.13
CA GLY A 111 4.65 2.70 -3.68
C GLY A 111 3.49 3.46 -3.04
N LEU A 112 2.97 4.51 -3.68
CA LEU A 112 1.78 5.23 -3.20
C LEU A 112 0.54 4.32 -3.18
N LEU A 113 0.36 3.51 -4.24
CA LEU A 113 -0.74 2.54 -4.31
C LEU A 113 -0.61 1.50 -3.19
N VAL A 114 0.58 0.92 -2.99
CA VAL A 114 0.83 -0.05 -1.90
C VAL A 114 0.63 0.58 -0.53
N ALA A 115 1.13 1.80 -0.31
CA ALA A 115 0.99 2.53 0.94
C ALA A 115 -0.48 2.76 1.32
N SER A 116 -1.37 2.95 0.34
CA SER A 116 -2.81 3.14 0.59
C SER A 116 -3.51 1.94 1.23
N SER A 117 -2.90 0.74 1.19
CA SER A 117 -3.40 -0.48 1.84
C SER A 117 -2.84 -0.71 3.26
N ILE A 118 -1.93 0.15 3.73
CA ILE A 118 -1.25 -0.01 5.02
C ILE A 118 -1.94 0.83 6.08
N GLU A 119 -2.66 0.16 7.00
CA GLU A 119 -3.48 0.82 8.03
C GLU A 119 -2.68 1.72 8.96
N GLU A 120 -1.42 1.38 9.24
CA GLU A 120 -0.53 2.14 10.12
C GLU A 120 -0.23 3.56 9.64
N ILE A 121 -0.51 3.87 8.38
CA ILE A 121 -0.39 5.21 7.80
C ILE A 121 -1.57 6.11 8.21
N GLY A 122 -2.67 5.52 8.68
CA GLY A 122 -3.87 6.24 9.10
C GLY A 122 -4.57 6.97 7.94
N ASP A 123 -5.10 8.16 8.20
CA ASP A 123 -5.91 8.92 7.22
C ASP A 123 -5.13 9.34 5.97
N ASN A 124 -3.80 9.43 6.06
CA ASN A 124 -2.98 9.78 4.90
C ASN A 124 -3.01 8.74 3.78
N ARG A 125 -3.41 7.49 4.07
CA ARG A 125 -3.53 6.43 3.04
C ARG A 125 -4.52 6.80 1.93
N MET A 126 -5.63 7.47 2.25
CA MET A 126 -6.61 7.91 1.25
C MET A 126 -6.06 9.03 0.37
N LYS A 127 -5.29 9.95 0.93
CA LYS A 127 -4.59 10.99 0.16
C LYS A 127 -3.56 10.39 -0.81
N MET A 128 -2.89 9.31 -0.40
CA MET A 128 -1.95 8.60 -1.29
C MET A 128 -2.68 7.88 -2.42
N LEU A 129 -3.80 7.24 -2.11
CA LEU A 129 -4.64 6.61 -3.13
C LEU A 129 -5.17 7.66 -4.11
N GLU A 130 -5.70 8.78 -3.63
CA GLU A 130 -6.19 9.87 -4.47
C GLU A 130 -5.09 10.41 -5.38
N ARG A 131 -3.88 10.65 -4.83
CA ARG A 131 -2.71 11.09 -5.59
C ARG A 131 -2.34 10.09 -6.68
N TYR A 132 -2.28 8.79 -6.35
CA TYR A 132 -2.00 7.75 -7.32
C TYR A 132 -3.07 7.69 -8.42
N ILE A 133 -4.35 7.62 -8.05
CA ILE A 133 -5.45 7.52 -9.02
C ILE A 133 -5.49 8.75 -9.96
N THR A 134 -5.13 9.92 -9.45
CA THR A 134 -5.04 11.16 -10.25
C THR A 134 -3.86 11.12 -11.24
N SER A 135 -2.77 10.41 -10.91
CA SER A 135 -1.58 10.31 -11.78
C SER A 135 -1.74 9.26 -12.89
N ILE A 136 -2.73 8.36 -12.83
CA ILE A 136 -2.93 7.33 -13.86
C ILE A 136 -3.32 7.99 -15.19
N PRO A 137 -2.55 7.74 -16.28
CA PRO A 137 -2.94 8.21 -17.60
C PRO A 137 -4.21 7.50 -18.06
N SER A 138 -5.13 8.26 -18.60
CA SER A 138 -6.41 7.75 -19.10
C SER A 138 -6.27 7.34 -20.55
N VAL A 139 -6.28 6.04 -20.81
CA VAL A 139 -6.12 5.48 -22.15
C VAL A 139 -7.46 4.98 -22.73
N ALA A 140 -8.32 4.41 -21.87
CA ALA A 140 -9.61 3.88 -22.26
C ALA A 140 -10.77 4.52 -21.48
N GLN A 141 -11.97 4.54 -22.07
CA GLN A 141 -13.17 5.06 -21.39
C GLN A 141 -13.49 4.27 -20.12
N SER A 142 -13.28 2.96 -20.10
CA SER A 142 -13.46 2.11 -18.91
C SER A 142 -12.53 2.50 -17.76
N ASP A 143 -11.29 2.90 -18.07
CA ASP A 143 -10.32 3.33 -17.07
C ASP A 143 -10.67 4.70 -16.50
N ASN A 144 -11.29 5.59 -17.31
CA ASN A 144 -11.85 6.84 -16.83
C ASN A 144 -12.97 6.61 -15.82
N ILE A 145 -13.93 5.75 -16.17
CA ILE A 145 -15.05 5.41 -15.27
C ILE A 145 -14.52 4.79 -13.97
N MET A 146 -13.54 3.89 -14.06
CA MET A 146 -12.89 3.30 -12.89
C MET A 146 -12.23 4.37 -12.02
N ARG A 147 -11.45 5.27 -12.62
CA ARG A 147 -10.75 6.35 -11.92
C ARG A 147 -11.72 7.28 -11.19
N GLU A 148 -12.74 7.78 -11.90
CA GLU A 148 -13.75 8.67 -11.31
C GLU A 148 -14.56 7.96 -10.23
N GLY A 149 -14.90 6.68 -10.44
CA GLY A 149 -15.59 5.85 -9.46
C GLY A 149 -14.76 5.66 -8.19
N ILE A 150 -13.48 5.36 -8.28
CA ILE A 150 -12.60 5.24 -7.11
C ILE A 150 -12.45 6.58 -6.39
N LEU A 151 -12.29 7.70 -7.11
CA LEU A 151 -12.20 9.03 -6.49
C LEU A 151 -13.50 9.39 -5.75
N LEU A 152 -14.65 9.04 -6.29
CA LEU A 152 -15.92 9.20 -5.62
C LEU A 152 -16.01 8.33 -4.36
N LEU A 153 -15.62 7.05 -4.46
CA LEU A 153 -15.60 6.12 -3.32
C LEU A 153 -14.67 6.57 -2.20
N ILE A 154 -13.51 7.15 -2.51
CA ILE A 154 -12.59 7.72 -1.51
C ILE A 154 -13.31 8.77 -0.64
N ARG A 155 -14.21 9.56 -1.23
CA ARG A 155 -14.94 10.64 -0.53
C ARG A 155 -16.16 10.11 0.24
N MET A 156 -16.91 9.17 -0.35
CA MET A 156 -18.20 8.71 0.19
C MET A 156 -18.07 7.48 1.08
N ALA A 157 -17.16 6.56 0.74
CA ALA A 157 -16.99 5.25 1.39
C ALA A 157 -15.51 4.85 1.44
N PRO A 158 -14.64 5.59 2.17
CA PRO A 158 -13.19 5.40 2.17
C PRO A 158 -12.76 4.00 2.59
N SER A 159 -13.48 3.37 3.51
CA SER A 159 -13.21 1.98 3.93
C SER A 159 -13.45 0.98 2.81
N PHE A 160 -14.47 1.20 1.99
CA PHE A 160 -14.76 0.35 0.82
C PHE A 160 -13.71 0.55 -0.27
N ALA A 161 -13.33 1.80 -0.57
CA ALA A 161 -12.24 2.11 -1.49
C ALA A 161 -10.93 1.43 -1.04
N SER A 162 -10.60 1.53 0.25
CA SER A 162 -9.43 0.88 0.85
C SER A 162 -9.47 -0.64 0.69
N LYS A 163 -10.63 -1.26 0.92
CA LYS A 163 -10.81 -2.72 0.78
C LYS A 163 -10.56 -3.18 -0.65
N ILE A 164 -11.17 -2.53 -1.63
CA ILE A 164 -10.98 -2.84 -3.06
C ILE A 164 -9.50 -2.81 -3.44
N ILE A 165 -8.79 -1.76 -3.05
CA ILE A 165 -7.38 -1.61 -3.37
C ILE A 165 -6.51 -2.61 -2.61
N SER A 166 -6.84 -2.90 -1.36
CA SER A 166 -6.13 -3.92 -0.57
C SER A 166 -6.25 -5.31 -1.18
N GLU A 167 -7.44 -5.70 -1.66
CA GLU A 167 -7.64 -6.96 -2.39
C GLU A 167 -6.83 -7.03 -3.68
N TYR A 168 -6.78 -5.93 -4.42
CA TYR A 168 -5.97 -5.85 -5.63
C TYR A 168 -4.46 -6.02 -5.35
N ILE A 169 -3.95 -5.36 -4.30
CA ILE A 169 -2.54 -5.47 -3.90
C ILE A 169 -2.25 -6.87 -3.32
N TYR A 170 -3.21 -7.45 -2.60
CA TYR A 170 -3.11 -8.82 -2.10
C TYR A 170 -3.01 -9.83 -3.25
N ALA A 171 -3.79 -9.66 -4.31
CA ALA A 171 -3.71 -10.50 -5.50
C ALA A 171 -2.31 -10.45 -6.15
N TYR A 172 -1.65 -9.28 -6.13
CA TYR A 172 -0.25 -9.17 -6.56
C TYR A 172 0.70 -9.90 -5.59
N SER A 173 0.54 -9.72 -4.29
CA SER A 173 1.41 -10.37 -3.29
C SER A 173 1.33 -11.89 -3.34
N THR A 174 0.18 -12.45 -3.73
CA THR A 174 -0.04 -13.90 -3.88
C THR A 174 0.28 -14.44 -5.30
N GLY A 175 0.69 -13.57 -6.22
CA GLY A 175 1.05 -13.95 -7.58
C GLY A 175 -0.15 -14.21 -8.52
N LEU A 176 -1.36 -13.78 -8.14
CA LEU A 176 -2.55 -13.86 -9.00
C LEU A 176 -2.49 -12.84 -10.15
N ILE A 177 -1.78 -11.73 -9.97
CA ILE A 177 -1.45 -10.77 -11.01
C ILE A 177 0.06 -10.53 -11.03
N ASP A 178 0.62 -10.37 -12.24
CA ASP A 178 2.07 -10.26 -12.43
C ASP A 178 2.64 -8.87 -12.16
N LYS A 179 1.82 -7.84 -12.36
CA LYS A 179 2.23 -6.43 -12.23
C LYS A 179 1.15 -5.63 -11.51
N ILE A 180 1.57 -4.90 -10.48
CA ILE A 180 0.68 -4.07 -9.70
C ILE A 180 0.29 -2.77 -10.43
N THR A 181 1.18 -2.23 -11.23
CA THR A 181 0.93 -1.00 -12.01
C THR A 181 1.21 -1.22 -13.49
N PRO A 182 0.51 -0.50 -14.39
CA PRO A 182 -0.62 0.38 -14.10
C PRO A 182 -1.86 -0.39 -13.60
N LEU A 183 -2.63 0.25 -12.71
CA LEU A 183 -3.97 -0.22 -12.37
C LEU A 183 -4.89 0.10 -13.55
N ASP A 184 -5.56 -0.92 -14.07
CA ASP A 184 -6.55 -0.80 -15.13
C ASP A 184 -7.85 -1.53 -14.77
N SER A 185 -8.92 -1.19 -15.48
CA SER A 185 -10.26 -1.73 -15.21
C SER A 185 -10.34 -3.24 -15.36
N LYS A 186 -9.63 -3.84 -16.32
CA LYS A 186 -9.64 -5.28 -16.57
C LYS A 186 -8.95 -6.07 -15.45
N LYS A 187 -7.78 -5.61 -15.01
CA LYS A 187 -7.07 -6.22 -13.88
C LYS A 187 -7.89 -6.11 -12.60
N LEU A 188 -8.43 -4.91 -12.33
CA LEU A 188 -9.26 -4.71 -11.15
C LEU A 188 -10.48 -5.65 -11.20
N GLN A 189 -11.19 -5.72 -12.31
CA GLN A 189 -12.33 -6.62 -12.51
C GLN A 189 -11.95 -8.08 -12.26
N SER A 190 -10.81 -8.55 -12.78
CA SER A 190 -10.38 -9.95 -12.60
C SER A 190 -10.18 -10.35 -11.13
N VAL A 191 -9.83 -9.39 -10.28
CA VAL A 191 -9.58 -9.61 -8.85
C VAL A 191 -10.85 -9.50 -8.01
N ILE A 192 -11.65 -8.43 -8.22
CA ILE A 192 -12.73 -8.07 -7.31
C ILE A 192 -14.14 -8.40 -7.83
N SER A 193 -14.29 -8.97 -9.04
CA SER A 193 -15.61 -9.15 -9.67
C SER A 193 -16.62 -9.88 -8.79
N LYS A 194 -16.23 -10.98 -8.15
CA LYS A 194 -17.14 -11.76 -7.28
C LYS A 194 -17.63 -10.94 -6.09
N GLN A 195 -16.73 -10.17 -5.48
CA GLN A 195 -17.08 -9.32 -4.35
C GLN A 195 -18.01 -8.20 -4.79
N ILE A 196 -17.69 -7.51 -5.88
CA ILE A 196 -18.51 -6.41 -6.42
C ILE A 196 -19.90 -6.90 -6.83
N MET A 197 -20.04 -8.12 -7.33
CA MET A 197 -21.36 -8.69 -7.64
C MET A 197 -22.25 -8.81 -6.39
N MET A 198 -21.70 -9.27 -5.27
CA MET A 198 -22.46 -9.38 -4.00
C MET A 198 -22.83 -8.00 -3.44
N GLU A 199 -21.88 -7.06 -3.46
CA GLU A 199 -22.14 -5.68 -2.99
C GLU A 199 -23.17 -4.96 -3.89
N ARG A 200 -23.11 -5.20 -5.20
CA ARG A 200 -24.09 -4.67 -6.16
C ARG A 200 -25.49 -5.23 -5.90
N GLU A 201 -25.63 -6.54 -5.71
CA GLU A 201 -26.89 -7.19 -5.38
C GLU A 201 -27.51 -6.58 -4.11
N LEU A 202 -26.71 -6.39 -3.07
CA LEU A 202 -27.15 -5.75 -1.82
C LEU A 202 -27.62 -4.32 -2.05
N ILE A 203 -26.86 -3.52 -2.80
CA ILE A 203 -27.21 -2.13 -3.09
C ILE A 203 -28.51 -2.06 -3.90
N GLU A 204 -28.66 -2.87 -4.95
CA GLU A 204 -29.87 -2.92 -5.79
C GLU A 204 -31.09 -3.34 -4.95
N ALA A 205 -30.92 -4.33 -4.06
CA ALA A 205 -31.98 -4.75 -3.14
C ALA A 205 -32.41 -3.60 -2.22
N ILE A 206 -31.45 -2.90 -1.58
CA ILE A 206 -31.74 -1.79 -0.66
C ILE A 206 -32.43 -0.61 -1.37
N ILE A 207 -32.03 -0.31 -2.61
CA ILE A 207 -32.67 0.76 -3.40
C ILE A 207 -34.15 0.45 -3.62
N GLY A 208 -34.50 -0.82 -3.90
CA GLY A 208 -35.88 -1.29 -4.14
C GLY A 208 -36.78 -1.37 -2.91
N LEU A 209 -36.25 -1.28 -1.68
CA LEU A 209 -37.03 -1.40 -0.44
C LEU A 209 -37.94 -0.19 -0.19
N GLN A 210 -39.05 -0.43 0.50
CA GLN A 210 -39.91 0.62 1.06
C GLN A 210 -39.18 1.34 2.23
N PRO A 211 -39.62 2.58 2.62
CA PRO A 211 -38.97 3.35 3.68
C PRO A 211 -38.83 2.63 5.02
N ASP A 212 -39.90 1.92 5.46
CA ASP A 212 -39.94 1.12 6.69
C ASP A 212 -38.94 -0.05 6.65
N GLN A 213 -38.85 -0.73 5.51
CA GLN A 213 -37.92 -1.82 5.28
C GLN A 213 -36.46 -1.31 5.28
N LYS A 214 -36.21 -0.12 4.69
CA LYS A 214 -34.90 0.52 4.75
C LYS A 214 -34.45 0.82 6.17
N GLU A 215 -35.38 1.29 7.02
CA GLU A 215 -35.08 1.56 8.42
C GLU A 215 -34.81 0.28 9.21
N LEU A 216 -35.53 -0.80 8.92
CA LEU A 216 -35.25 -2.12 9.49
C LEU A 216 -33.85 -2.62 9.15
N VAL A 217 -33.44 -2.51 7.87
CA VAL A 217 -32.06 -2.88 7.41
C VAL A 217 -31.01 -2.02 8.08
N ARG A 218 -31.24 -0.70 8.22
CA ARG A 218 -30.32 0.18 8.95
C ARG A 218 -30.16 -0.23 10.41
N SER A 219 -31.30 -0.56 11.07
CA SER A 219 -31.29 -0.98 12.47
C SER A 219 -30.55 -2.31 12.62
N PHE A 220 -30.78 -3.25 11.70
CA PHE A 220 -30.03 -4.51 11.67
C PHE A 220 -28.52 -4.28 11.57
N PHE A 221 -28.04 -3.45 10.64
CA PHE A 221 -26.62 -3.16 10.53
C PHE A 221 -26.04 -2.48 11.78
N LYS A 222 -26.81 -1.61 12.46
CA LYS A 222 -26.38 -1.02 13.73
C LYS A 222 -26.22 -2.03 14.86
N VAL A 223 -27.00 -3.10 14.85
CA VAL A 223 -26.94 -4.13 15.90
C VAL A 223 -25.75 -5.06 15.72
N ILE A 224 -25.32 -5.28 14.47
CA ILE A 224 -24.25 -6.24 14.16
C ILE A 224 -22.87 -5.56 13.92
N SER A 225 -22.80 -4.24 13.87
CA SER A 225 -21.56 -3.46 13.73
C SER A 225 -21.02 -2.98 15.07
#